data_66483a45c242b5e881a95d35c8cc85ef
#
_entry.id   66483a45c242b5e881a95d35c8cc85ef
#
_cell.length_a   1.000
_cell.length_b   1.000
_cell.length_c   1.000
_cell.angle_alpha   90.00
_cell.angle_beta   90.00
_cell.angle_gamma   90.00
#
_symmetry.space_group_name_H-M   'P 1'
#
loop_
_entity.id
_entity.type
_entity.pdbx_description
1 polymer ?
#
loop_
_entity_poly.entity_id
_entity_poly.type
_entity_poly.pdbx_seq_one_letter_code
_entity_poly.pdbx_strand_id
1 'polypeptide(L)'
;MSDFVPLIMDQIQRRLRAIGYGEVQRERLQRYRPLVDRLIGGLVQADFDRAFIIHPPLRDTVLPVAEALYPAEASHFRLLFTGAFDATYLDSMDRLCQLERQANVRTRARASIAFSLVR
;
A
#
# COMPACT_ATOMS: atom_id res chain seq x y z
N MET A 1 -14.46 -0.66 19.01
CA MET A 1 -13.62 -0.26 17.88
C MET A 1 -14.40 -0.10 16.59
N SER A 2 -15.56 -0.65 16.53
CA SER A 2 -16.40 -0.66 15.33
C SER A 2 -17.08 0.65 14.99
N ASP A 3 -17.21 1.60 15.93
CA ASP A 3 -17.99 2.83 15.70
C ASP A 3 -17.26 3.85 14.83
N PHE A 4 -15.92 3.82 14.82
CA PHE A 4 -15.13 4.74 13.99
C PHE A 4 -15.02 4.30 12.54
N VAL A 5 -15.02 2.99 12.29
CA VAL A 5 -14.85 2.47 10.93
C VAL A 5 -15.98 2.90 9.99
N PRO A 6 -17.26 2.78 10.36
CA PRO A 6 -18.36 3.26 9.50
C PRO A 6 -18.30 4.76 9.22
N LEU A 7 -17.92 5.57 10.22
CA LEU A 7 -17.80 7.02 10.03
C LEU A 7 -16.68 7.37 9.07
N ILE A 8 -15.52 6.73 9.23
CA ILE A 8 -14.37 6.94 8.35
C ILE A 8 -14.70 6.49 6.94
N MET A 9 -15.37 5.34 6.79
CA MET A 9 -15.79 4.81 5.50
C MET A 9 -16.74 5.77 4.80
N ASP A 10 -17.70 6.34 5.51
CA ASP A 10 -18.64 7.30 4.94
C ASP A 10 -17.90 8.55 4.44
N GLN A 11 -16.97 9.08 5.21
CA GLN A 11 -16.15 10.21 4.79
C GLN A 11 -15.31 9.91 3.55
N ILE A 12 -14.68 8.73 3.51
CA ILE A 12 -13.90 8.30 2.35
C ILE A 12 -14.79 8.22 1.11
N GLN A 13 -15.96 7.61 1.22
CA GLN A 13 -16.89 7.49 0.10
C GLN A 13 -17.37 8.85 -0.40
N ARG A 14 -17.63 9.79 0.50
CA ARG A 14 -18.01 11.16 0.13
C ARG A 14 -16.88 11.86 -0.63
N ARG A 15 -15.63 11.73 -0.16
CA ARG A 15 -14.47 12.33 -0.82
C ARG A 15 -14.22 11.73 -2.19
N LEU A 16 -14.36 10.42 -2.30
CA LEU A 16 -14.21 9.74 -3.60
C LEU A 16 -15.24 10.23 -4.60
N ARG A 17 -16.50 10.37 -4.19
CA ARG A 17 -17.55 10.93 -5.05
C ARG A 17 -17.24 12.37 -5.45
N ALA A 18 -16.74 13.17 -4.52
CA ALA A 18 -16.42 14.57 -4.78
C ALA A 18 -15.34 14.75 -5.83
N ILE A 19 -14.37 13.82 -5.91
CA ILE A 19 -13.30 13.86 -6.93
C ILE A 19 -13.64 13.08 -8.19
N GLY A 20 -14.89 12.58 -8.30
CA GLY A 20 -15.33 11.86 -9.49
C GLY A 20 -14.95 10.40 -9.55
N TYR A 21 -14.56 9.80 -8.43
CA TYR A 21 -14.27 8.37 -8.39
C TYR A 21 -15.59 7.58 -8.35
N GLY A 22 -15.78 6.70 -9.31
CA GLY A 22 -16.96 5.87 -9.42
C GLY A 22 -16.64 4.54 -10.08
N GLU A 23 -17.67 3.90 -10.64
CA GLU A 23 -17.56 2.56 -11.21
C GLU A 23 -16.53 2.47 -12.34
N VAL A 24 -16.45 3.49 -13.19
CA VAL A 24 -15.49 3.52 -14.32
C VAL A 24 -14.05 3.49 -13.81
N GLN A 25 -13.77 4.30 -12.80
CA GLN A 25 -12.42 4.37 -12.22
C GLN A 25 -12.07 3.08 -11.51
N ARG A 26 -13.03 2.47 -10.79
CA ARG A 26 -12.86 1.18 -10.13
C ARG A 26 -12.52 0.09 -11.14
N GLU A 27 -13.25 0.02 -12.25
CA GLU A 27 -12.99 -0.96 -13.31
C GLU A 27 -11.61 -0.79 -13.92
N ARG A 28 -11.15 0.45 -14.08
CA ARG A 28 -9.80 0.73 -14.59
C ARG A 28 -8.73 0.18 -13.64
N LEU A 29 -8.88 0.38 -12.34
CA LEU A 29 -7.94 -0.19 -11.36
C LEU A 29 -7.97 -1.71 -11.43
N GLN A 30 -9.14 -2.31 -11.49
CA GLN A 30 -9.31 -3.76 -11.52
C GLN A 30 -8.66 -4.40 -12.76
N ARG A 31 -8.60 -3.69 -13.88
CA ARG A 31 -7.94 -4.20 -15.10
C ARG A 31 -6.45 -4.44 -14.89
N TYR A 32 -5.80 -3.65 -14.04
CA TYR A 32 -4.37 -3.78 -13.77
C TYR A 32 -4.07 -4.79 -12.67
N ARG A 33 -5.08 -5.27 -11.96
CA ARG A 33 -4.90 -6.15 -10.82
C ARG A 33 -4.12 -7.43 -11.15
N PRO A 34 -4.39 -8.17 -12.23
CA PRO A 34 -3.61 -9.36 -12.56
C PRO A 34 -2.13 -9.07 -12.75
N LEU A 35 -1.81 -7.92 -13.37
CA LEU A 35 -0.43 -7.48 -13.54
C LEU A 35 0.22 -7.14 -12.20
N VAL A 36 -0.49 -6.40 -11.35
CA VAL A 36 -0.03 -6.03 -10.02
C VAL A 36 0.19 -7.28 -9.17
N ASP A 37 -0.76 -8.21 -9.16
CA ASP A 37 -0.64 -9.46 -8.41
C ASP A 37 0.63 -10.23 -8.77
N ARG A 38 1.02 -10.20 -10.04
CA ARG A 38 2.19 -10.91 -10.53
C ARG A 38 3.50 -10.20 -10.20
N LEU A 39 3.52 -8.87 -10.28
CA LEU A 39 4.76 -8.08 -10.22
C LEU A 39 5.07 -7.48 -8.86
N ILE A 40 4.04 -7.26 -8.01
CA ILE A 40 4.22 -6.42 -6.84
C ILE A 40 5.23 -6.98 -5.84
N GLY A 41 5.26 -8.30 -5.64
CA GLY A 41 6.21 -8.91 -4.70
C GLY A 41 7.65 -8.62 -5.06
N GLY A 42 8.00 -8.77 -6.33
CA GLY A 42 9.35 -8.48 -6.84
C GLY A 42 9.68 -7.00 -6.81
N LEU A 43 8.70 -6.14 -7.08
CA LEU A 43 8.89 -4.69 -7.02
C LEU A 43 9.16 -4.20 -5.59
N VAL A 44 8.45 -4.73 -4.61
CA VAL A 44 8.69 -4.40 -3.20
C VAL A 44 10.12 -4.78 -2.81
N GLN A 45 10.53 -6.00 -3.11
CA GLN A 45 11.87 -6.48 -2.82
C GLN A 45 12.93 -5.61 -3.47
N ALA A 46 12.80 -5.35 -4.77
CA ALA A 46 13.76 -4.56 -5.53
C ALA A 46 13.85 -3.11 -5.02
N ASP A 47 12.73 -2.53 -4.61
CA ASP A 47 12.70 -1.17 -4.10
C ASP A 47 13.45 -1.05 -2.78
N PHE A 48 13.24 -1.98 -1.85
CA PHE A 48 13.97 -1.98 -0.58
C PHE A 48 15.46 -2.27 -0.80
N ASP A 49 15.81 -3.20 -1.68
CA ASP A 49 17.20 -3.48 -2.00
C ASP A 49 17.93 -2.23 -2.52
N ARG A 50 17.26 -1.47 -3.37
CA ARG A 50 17.79 -0.20 -3.89
C ARG A 50 17.94 0.83 -2.79
N ALA A 51 16.96 0.94 -1.90
CA ALA A 51 16.99 1.87 -0.77
C ALA A 51 18.16 1.56 0.17
N PHE A 52 18.49 0.30 0.36
CA PHE A 52 19.64 -0.10 1.20
C PHE A 52 20.98 0.32 0.60
N ILE A 53 21.06 0.38 -0.72
CA ILE A 53 22.26 0.88 -1.40
C ILE A 53 22.40 2.39 -1.20
N ILE A 54 21.28 3.13 -1.32
CA ILE A 54 21.27 4.58 -1.22
C ILE A 54 21.45 5.04 0.23
N HIS A 55 20.83 4.32 1.16
CA HIS A 55 20.85 4.66 2.58
C HIS A 55 21.07 3.40 3.41
N PRO A 56 22.36 2.93 3.54
CA PRO A 56 22.66 1.67 4.20
C PRO A 56 22.11 1.49 5.62
N PRO A 57 22.03 2.54 6.49
CA PRO A 57 21.47 2.38 7.84
C PRO A 57 20.02 1.89 7.86
N LEU A 58 19.26 2.12 6.79
CA LEU A 58 17.88 1.66 6.68
C LEU A 58 17.76 0.14 6.77
N ARG A 59 18.78 -0.58 6.30
CA ARG A 59 18.83 -2.03 6.36
C ARG A 59 18.69 -2.55 7.78
N ASP A 60 19.32 -1.90 8.75
CA ASP A 60 19.32 -2.32 10.15
C ASP A 60 17.94 -2.21 10.80
N THR A 61 17.12 -1.28 10.35
CA THR A 61 15.76 -1.11 10.87
C THR A 61 14.71 -1.91 10.10
N VAL A 62 14.94 -2.18 8.83
CA VAL A 62 13.98 -2.90 7.97
C VAL A 62 14.13 -4.42 8.08
N LEU A 63 15.34 -4.96 8.04
CA LEU A 63 15.54 -6.42 8.03
C LEU A 63 14.87 -7.15 9.19
N PRO A 64 14.89 -6.64 10.44
CA PRO A 64 14.21 -7.31 11.55
C PRO A 64 12.71 -7.52 11.36
N VAL A 65 12.07 -6.71 10.54
CA VAL A 65 10.62 -6.77 10.29
C VAL A 65 10.27 -7.09 8.84
N ALA A 66 11.28 -7.39 8.00
CA ALA A 66 11.09 -7.59 6.57
C ALA A 66 10.10 -8.71 6.24
N GLU A 67 10.11 -9.82 7.00
CA GLU A 67 9.19 -10.93 6.77
C GLU A 67 7.72 -10.54 6.89
N ALA A 68 7.42 -9.57 7.75
CA ALA A 68 6.06 -9.04 7.91
C ALA A 68 5.82 -7.84 7.00
N LEU A 69 6.81 -6.96 6.85
CA LEU A 69 6.69 -5.71 6.12
C LEU A 69 6.52 -5.92 4.62
N TYR A 70 7.35 -6.75 3.98
CA TYR A 70 7.30 -6.92 2.53
C TYR A 70 5.98 -7.51 2.04
N PRO A 71 5.46 -8.59 2.65
CA PRO A 71 4.13 -9.07 2.27
C PRO A 71 3.01 -8.07 2.56
N ALA A 72 3.13 -7.27 3.63
CA ALA A 72 2.13 -6.25 3.95
C ALA A 72 2.12 -5.13 2.91
N GLU A 73 3.28 -4.68 2.44
CA GLU A 73 3.38 -3.72 1.34
C GLU A 73 2.73 -4.28 0.07
N ALA A 74 3.09 -5.49 -0.32
CA ALA A 74 2.54 -6.13 -1.51
C ALA A 74 1.02 -6.31 -1.40
N SER A 75 0.53 -6.79 -0.27
CA SER A 75 -0.91 -6.99 -0.04
C SER A 75 -1.68 -5.68 -0.09
N HIS A 76 -1.12 -4.61 0.46
CA HIS A 76 -1.75 -3.30 0.45
C HIS A 76 -1.92 -2.78 -0.99
N PHE A 77 -0.89 -2.91 -1.83
CA PHE A 77 -1.00 -2.52 -3.24
C PHE A 77 -2.02 -3.36 -3.99
N ARG A 78 -2.11 -4.66 -3.71
CA ARG A 78 -3.14 -5.52 -4.31
C ARG A 78 -4.54 -5.04 -3.93
N LEU A 79 -4.75 -4.66 -2.67
CA LEU A 79 -6.03 -4.13 -2.20
C LEU A 79 -6.37 -2.79 -2.86
N LEU A 80 -5.37 -1.92 -3.05
CA LEU A 80 -5.57 -0.66 -3.76
C LEU A 80 -6.19 -0.89 -5.14
N PHE A 81 -5.70 -1.89 -5.87
CA PHE A 81 -6.17 -2.19 -7.22
C PHE A 81 -7.50 -2.97 -7.25
N THR A 82 -8.10 -3.31 -6.11
CA THR A 82 -9.50 -3.72 -6.07
C THR A 82 -10.44 -2.53 -6.30
N GLY A 83 -9.97 -1.33 -6.01
CA GLY A 83 -10.75 -0.10 -6.15
C GLY A 83 -11.86 0.07 -5.14
N ALA A 84 -11.97 -0.82 -4.15
CA ALA A 84 -13.11 -0.82 -3.23
C ALA A 84 -12.97 0.20 -2.10
N PHE A 85 -11.74 0.42 -1.59
CA PHE A 85 -11.49 1.34 -0.47
C PHE A 85 -12.40 1.07 0.72
N ASP A 86 -12.52 -0.19 1.10
CA ASP A 86 -13.41 -0.68 2.15
C ASP A 86 -12.69 -0.87 3.49
N ALA A 87 -13.36 -1.52 4.45
CA ALA A 87 -12.78 -1.79 5.76
C ALA A 87 -11.50 -2.65 5.67
N THR A 88 -11.45 -3.60 4.74
CA THR A 88 -10.26 -4.41 4.50
C THR A 88 -9.07 -3.54 4.08
N TYR A 89 -9.30 -2.55 3.22
CA TYR A 89 -8.29 -1.60 2.81
C TYR A 89 -7.80 -0.77 4.01
N LEU A 90 -8.70 -0.29 4.86
CA LEU A 90 -8.35 0.50 6.03
C LEU A 90 -7.53 -0.32 7.04
N ASP A 91 -7.92 -1.57 7.28
CA ASP A 91 -7.19 -2.47 8.17
C ASP A 91 -5.77 -2.73 7.65
N SER A 92 -5.65 -2.94 6.35
CA SER A 92 -4.36 -3.12 5.68
C SER A 92 -3.49 -1.87 5.83
N MET A 93 -4.05 -0.69 5.65
CA MET A 93 -3.35 0.59 5.81
C MET A 93 -2.82 0.75 7.24
N ASP A 94 -3.66 0.47 8.24
CA ASP A 94 -3.28 0.59 9.65
C ASP A 94 -2.14 -0.36 10.00
N ARG A 95 -2.24 -1.63 9.59
CA ARG A 95 -1.18 -2.62 9.80
C ARG A 95 0.12 -2.21 9.12
N LEU A 96 0.03 -1.73 7.89
CA LEU A 96 1.20 -1.30 7.13
C LEU A 96 1.88 -0.11 7.81
N CYS A 97 1.11 0.87 8.29
CA CYS A 97 1.65 2.01 9.00
C CYS A 97 2.37 1.60 10.29
N GLN A 98 1.85 0.62 11.00
CA GLN A 98 2.50 0.09 12.20
C GLN A 98 3.85 -0.57 11.87
N LEU A 99 3.88 -1.40 10.84
CA LEU A 99 5.11 -2.06 10.39
C LEU A 99 6.14 -1.07 9.87
N GLU A 100 5.70 -0.06 9.12
CA GLU A 100 6.58 1.00 8.62
C GLU A 100 7.20 1.80 9.77
N ARG A 101 6.45 2.06 10.82
CA ARG A 101 7.00 2.72 12.02
C ARG A 101 8.03 1.86 12.72
N GLN A 102 7.81 0.55 12.85
CA GLN A 102 8.78 -0.37 13.42
C GLN A 102 10.06 -0.43 12.60
N ALA A 103 9.94 -0.35 11.29
CA ALA A 103 11.07 -0.36 10.37
C ALA A 103 11.75 1.01 10.24
N ASN A 104 11.24 2.03 10.92
CA ASN A 104 11.67 3.41 10.76
C ASN A 104 11.62 3.90 9.30
N VAL A 105 10.69 3.37 8.54
CA VAL A 105 10.33 3.85 7.20
C VAL A 105 9.01 4.60 7.30
N ARG A 106 8.86 5.63 6.49
CA ARG A 106 7.64 6.43 6.43
C ARG A 106 6.94 6.16 5.10
N THR A 107 6.05 7.05 4.73
CA THR A 107 5.31 6.98 3.46
C THR A 107 6.21 6.94 2.21
N ARG A 108 7.51 7.22 2.36
CA ARG A 108 8.48 7.17 1.26
C ARG A 108 8.52 5.80 0.57
N ALA A 109 8.41 4.71 1.35
CA ALA A 109 8.43 3.37 0.77
C ALA A 109 7.26 3.18 -0.20
N ARG A 110 6.05 3.59 0.21
CA ARG A 110 4.86 3.47 -0.64
C ARG A 110 4.96 4.31 -1.90
N ALA A 111 5.45 5.54 -1.79
CA ALA A 111 5.64 6.42 -2.94
C ALA A 111 6.65 5.82 -3.92
N SER A 112 7.76 5.30 -3.42
CA SER A 112 8.81 4.70 -4.23
C SER A 112 8.30 3.45 -4.98
N ILE A 113 7.55 2.58 -4.30
CA ILE A 113 6.95 1.39 -4.90
C ILE A 113 5.93 1.80 -5.97
N ALA A 114 5.08 2.80 -5.67
CA ALA A 114 4.11 3.32 -6.62
C ALA A 114 4.79 3.86 -7.89
N PHE A 115 5.90 4.57 -7.73
CA PHE A 115 6.70 5.03 -8.86
C PHE A 115 7.19 3.88 -9.72
N SER A 116 7.62 2.79 -9.10
CA SER A 116 8.10 1.60 -9.82
C SER A 116 6.99 0.94 -10.63
N LEU A 117 5.75 1.01 -10.17
CA LEU A 117 4.61 0.45 -10.90
C LEU A 117 4.24 1.24 -12.16
N VAL A 118 4.50 2.54 -12.20
CA VAL A 118 4.10 3.39 -13.33
C VAL A 118 5.22 3.62 -14.36
N ARG A 119 6.37 3.05 -14.14
CA ARG A 119 7.49 3.15 -15.10
C ARG A 119 7.31 2.22 -16.28
#